data_ffcbcb73fedf0d17ef47107b99c324e0
#
_entry.id   ffcbcb73fedf0d17ef47107b99c324e0
#
_cell.length_a   1.000
_cell.length_b   1.000
_cell.length_c   1.000
_cell.angle_alpha   90.00
_cell.angle_beta   90.00
_cell.angle_gamma   90.00
#
_symmetry.space_group_name_H-M   'P 1'
#
loop_
_entity.id
_entity.type
_entity.pdbx_description
1 polymer ?
#
loop_
_entity_poly.entity_id
_entity_poly.type
_entity_poly.pdbx_seq_one_letter_code
_entity_poly.pdbx_strand_id
1 'polypeptide(L)'
;MRPTVRPDTAGRIVRAADDLAVWLSERGQSESAEPFTFVVALDGLLRLAPRRSEHVACAGGDDVLAAGEMGFRRGSGRWTVHEVTNQSTGYCPDLDSWHAVARALDRAGIDHPGRFTHEIVFRRCERCQERSVVREGDFVCVFCGSALPSAWNLAP
;
A
#
# COMPACT_ATOMS: atom_id res chain seq x y z
N MET A 1 -12.97 1.87 -18.43
CA MET A 1 -13.13 3.30 -18.11
C MET A 1 -12.49 3.58 -16.77
N ARG A 2 -11.50 4.48 -16.75
CA ARG A 2 -10.86 4.85 -15.47
C ARG A 2 -11.84 5.72 -14.66
N PRO A 3 -11.99 5.48 -13.35
CA PRO A 3 -12.85 6.33 -12.54
C PRO A 3 -12.31 7.77 -12.54
N THR A 4 -13.19 8.73 -12.58
CA THR A 4 -12.82 10.14 -12.47
C THR A 4 -12.40 10.40 -11.02
N VAL A 5 -11.13 10.72 -10.81
CA VAL A 5 -10.59 11.04 -9.49
C VAL A 5 -10.66 12.54 -9.26
N ARG A 6 -11.21 12.93 -8.11
CA ARG A 6 -11.23 14.34 -7.73
C ARG A 6 -9.82 14.77 -7.33
N PRO A 7 -9.34 15.95 -7.72
CA PRO A 7 -8.00 16.43 -7.37
C PRO A 7 -7.72 16.48 -5.87
N ASP A 8 -8.75 16.73 -5.06
CA ASP A 8 -8.65 16.81 -3.60
C ASP A 8 -8.52 15.45 -2.90
N THR A 9 -8.72 14.34 -3.64
CA THR A 9 -8.59 12.98 -3.09
C THR A 9 -7.23 12.34 -3.39
N ALA A 10 -6.38 12.98 -4.18
CA ALA A 10 -5.03 12.51 -4.43
C ALA A 10 -4.20 12.53 -3.14
N GLY A 11 -3.32 11.52 -2.96
CA GLY A 11 -2.49 11.40 -1.79
C GLY A 11 -1.44 12.51 -1.68
N ARG A 12 -1.10 12.86 -0.43
CA ARG A 12 -0.02 13.83 -0.14
C ARG A 12 1.33 13.19 -0.47
N ILE A 13 2.12 13.85 -1.28
CA ILE A 13 3.47 13.40 -1.65
C ILE A 13 4.42 13.62 -0.46
N VAL A 14 5.17 12.57 -0.11
CA VAL A 14 6.19 12.59 0.94
C VAL A 14 7.56 12.42 0.29
N ARG A 15 8.33 13.51 0.21
CA ARG A 15 9.68 13.51 -0.35
C ARG A 15 10.77 13.41 0.71
N ALA A 16 10.45 13.84 1.93
CA ALA A 16 11.38 13.89 3.05
C ALA A 16 10.64 13.65 4.38
N ALA A 17 11.39 13.34 5.43
CA ALA A 17 10.83 13.11 6.75
C ALA A 17 10.01 14.30 7.26
N ASP A 18 10.39 15.52 6.90
CA ASP A 18 9.64 16.74 7.28
C ASP A 18 8.25 16.76 6.67
N ASP A 19 8.07 16.29 5.45
CA ASP A 19 6.76 16.18 4.80
C ASP A 19 5.83 15.25 5.60
N LEU A 20 6.37 14.14 6.07
CA LEU A 20 5.64 13.19 6.92
C LEU A 20 5.24 13.84 8.24
N ALA A 21 6.17 14.52 8.90
CA ALA A 21 5.92 15.18 10.18
C ALA A 21 4.82 16.25 10.05
N VAL A 22 4.86 17.05 8.99
CA VAL A 22 3.84 18.06 8.71
C VAL A 22 2.48 17.40 8.49
N TRP A 23 2.43 16.36 7.65
CA TRP A 23 1.17 15.68 7.35
C TRP A 23 0.57 15.05 8.61
N LEU A 24 1.38 14.38 9.44
CA LEU A 24 0.91 13.78 10.67
C LEU A 24 0.47 14.83 11.71
N SER A 25 1.09 16.01 11.72
CA SER A 25 0.68 17.10 12.61
C SER A 25 -0.72 17.64 12.29
N GLU A 26 -1.16 17.49 11.05
CA GLU A 26 -2.51 17.87 10.61
C GLU A 26 -3.57 16.84 11.02
N ARG A 27 -3.15 15.65 11.51
CA ARG A 27 -4.05 14.56 11.92
C ARG A 27 -4.25 14.59 13.43
N GLY A 28 -5.43 14.11 13.88
CA GLY A 28 -5.67 13.93 15.31
C GLY A 28 -4.90 12.72 15.86
N GLN A 29 -4.73 12.66 17.19
CA GLN A 29 -4.02 11.54 17.83
C GLN A 29 -4.62 10.17 17.51
N SER A 30 -5.95 10.08 17.54
CA SER A 30 -6.64 8.82 17.23
C SER A 30 -6.44 8.40 15.76
N GLU A 31 -6.44 9.36 14.85
CA GLU A 31 -6.20 9.12 13.43
C GLU A 31 -4.75 8.69 13.19
N SER A 32 -3.79 9.34 13.84
CA SER A 32 -2.36 9.02 13.70
C SER A 32 -1.98 7.68 14.31
N ALA A 33 -2.80 7.12 15.21
CA ALA A 33 -2.58 5.81 15.83
C ALA A 33 -2.98 4.65 14.90
N GLU A 34 -3.70 4.92 13.81
CA GLU A 34 -4.19 3.91 12.87
C GLU A 34 -3.38 3.97 11.57
N PRO A 35 -3.30 2.85 10.83
CA PRO A 35 -2.61 2.86 9.54
C PRO A 35 -3.33 3.74 8.51
N PHE A 36 -2.53 4.36 7.65
CA PHE A 36 -3.01 5.19 6.55
C PHE A 36 -2.93 4.43 5.23
N THR A 37 -3.73 4.86 4.26
CA THR A 37 -3.61 4.38 2.88
C THR A 37 -2.35 4.96 2.25
N PHE A 38 -1.54 4.13 1.59
CA PHE A 38 -0.40 4.61 0.83
C PHE A 38 -0.33 4.00 -0.57
N VAL A 39 0.32 4.72 -1.45
CA VAL A 39 0.83 4.20 -2.72
C VAL A 39 2.26 4.71 -2.92
N VAL A 40 3.05 3.97 -3.69
CA VAL A 40 4.28 4.48 -4.28
C VAL A 40 3.98 4.65 -5.77
N ALA A 41 3.97 5.90 -6.23
CA ALA A 41 3.63 6.21 -7.60
C ALA A 41 4.78 5.83 -8.55
N LEU A 42 4.53 5.92 -9.85
CA LEU A 42 5.52 5.56 -10.87
C LEU A 42 6.79 6.42 -10.80
N ASP A 43 6.70 7.61 -10.21
CA ASP A 43 7.86 8.48 -9.94
C ASP A 43 8.74 8.00 -8.77
N GLY A 44 8.33 6.93 -8.09
CA GLY A 44 9.04 6.38 -6.94
C GLY A 44 8.77 7.10 -5.62
N LEU A 45 7.86 8.07 -5.61
CA LEU A 45 7.54 8.83 -4.40
C LEU A 45 6.36 8.23 -3.64
N LEU A 46 6.48 8.25 -2.31
CA LEU A 46 5.41 7.83 -1.41
C LEU A 46 4.29 8.88 -1.42
N ARG A 47 3.04 8.40 -1.45
CA ARG A 47 1.85 9.23 -1.26
C ARG A 47 0.99 8.64 -0.15
N LEU A 48 0.53 9.50 0.75
CA LEU A 48 -0.29 9.12 1.89
C LEU A 48 -1.67 9.75 1.80
N ALA A 49 -2.66 9.01 2.25
CA ALA A 49 -4.04 9.47 2.35
C ALA A 49 -4.65 8.94 3.65
N PRO A 50 -5.73 9.56 4.16
CA PRO A 50 -6.40 9.06 5.34
C PRO A 50 -6.79 7.60 5.23
N ARG A 51 -6.89 6.92 6.36
CA ARG A 51 -7.34 5.55 6.43
C ARG A 51 -8.67 5.37 5.67
N ARG A 52 -8.79 4.24 5.00
CA ARG A 52 -9.96 3.89 4.18
C ARG A 52 -10.13 4.72 2.91
N SER A 53 -9.15 5.54 2.56
CA SER A 53 -9.11 6.15 1.23
C SER A 53 -8.87 5.06 0.19
N GLU A 54 -9.47 5.22 -0.98
CA GLU A 54 -9.22 4.28 -2.07
C GLU A 54 -7.82 4.48 -2.63
N HIS A 55 -7.10 3.39 -2.88
CA HIS A 55 -5.74 3.45 -3.41
C HIS A 55 -5.69 4.11 -4.78
N VAL A 56 -6.66 3.83 -5.65
CA VAL A 56 -6.75 4.45 -6.97
C VAL A 56 -6.87 5.97 -6.85
N ALA A 57 -7.69 6.46 -5.91
CA ALA A 57 -7.82 7.89 -5.64
C ALA A 57 -6.51 8.49 -5.10
N CYS A 58 -5.86 7.79 -4.18
CA CYS A 58 -4.57 8.20 -3.63
C CYS A 58 -3.50 8.35 -4.73
N ALA A 59 -3.53 7.48 -5.72
CA ALA A 59 -2.61 7.49 -6.87
C ALA A 59 -3.01 8.49 -7.97
N GLY A 60 -4.10 9.24 -7.78
CA GLY A 60 -4.61 10.15 -8.81
C GLY A 60 -5.14 9.44 -10.06
N GLY A 61 -5.53 8.18 -9.94
CA GLY A 61 -6.03 7.37 -11.05
C GLY A 61 -4.94 6.63 -11.85
N ASP A 62 -3.67 6.82 -11.51
CA ASP A 62 -2.54 6.24 -12.24
C ASP A 62 -2.17 4.84 -11.74
N ASP A 63 -1.35 4.12 -12.50
CA ASP A 63 -0.70 2.90 -12.05
C ASP A 63 0.30 3.22 -10.94
N VAL A 64 0.65 2.21 -10.14
CA VAL A 64 1.54 2.37 -9.00
C VAL A 64 2.60 1.28 -8.97
N LEU A 65 3.71 1.56 -8.26
CA LEU A 65 4.75 0.57 -7.97
C LEU A 65 4.42 -0.25 -6.72
N ALA A 66 3.66 0.32 -5.80
CA ALA A 66 3.23 -0.34 -4.56
C ALA A 66 1.96 0.32 -4.03
N ALA A 67 1.19 -0.41 -3.25
CA ALA A 67 -0.02 0.08 -2.60
C ALA A 67 -0.32 -0.77 -1.35
N GLY A 68 -0.82 -0.15 -0.31
CA GLY A 68 -1.16 -0.84 0.92
C GLY A 68 -1.53 0.12 2.05
N GLU A 69 -1.26 -0.31 3.26
CA GLU A 69 -1.49 0.47 4.46
C GLU A 69 -0.18 0.64 5.23
N MET A 70 0.01 1.80 5.86
CA MET A 70 1.24 2.14 6.55
C MET A 70 0.94 2.85 7.86
N GLY A 71 1.47 2.32 8.95
CA GLY A 71 1.32 2.88 10.29
C GLY A 71 2.64 3.45 10.79
N PHE A 72 2.56 4.54 11.53
CA PHE A 72 3.72 5.27 12.02
C PHE A 72 3.74 5.32 13.54
N ARG A 73 4.94 5.35 14.10
CA ARG A 73 5.17 5.51 15.53
C ARG A 73 6.19 6.61 15.77
N ARG A 74 5.92 7.48 16.72
CA ARG A 74 6.87 8.50 17.12
C ARG A 74 7.77 7.97 18.23
N GLY A 75 9.08 8.11 18.05
CA GLY A 75 10.07 7.76 19.06
C GLY A 75 11.32 8.58 18.86
N SER A 76 11.97 9.01 19.94
CA SER A 76 13.21 9.81 19.90
C SER A 76 13.08 11.08 19.05
N GLY A 77 11.91 11.70 19.04
CA GLY A 77 11.66 12.95 18.32
C GLY A 77 11.42 12.80 16.80
N ARG A 78 11.36 11.58 16.31
CA ARG A 78 11.14 11.32 14.87
C ARG A 78 10.04 10.27 14.64
N TRP A 79 9.42 10.34 13.47
CA TRP A 79 8.45 9.34 13.04
C TRP A 79 9.13 8.20 12.31
N THR A 80 8.71 6.98 12.60
CA THR A 80 9.18 5.77 11.92
C THR A 80 7.99 4.96 11.47
N VAL A 81 8.17 4.14 10.42
CA VAL A 81 7.17 3.16 10.00
C VAL A 81 7.26 1.97 10.94
N HIS A 82 6.17 1.63 11.66
CA HIS A 82 6.16 0.45 12.52
C HIS A 82 5.34 -0.70 11.94
N GLU A 83 4.41 -0.40 11.03
CA GLU A 83 3.68 -1.42 10.29
C GLU A 83 3.48 -0.98 8.84
N VAL A 84 3.53 -1.92 7.93
CA VAL A 84 3.32 -1.69 6.50
C VAL A 84 2.83 -2.98 5.86
N THR A 85 1.78 -2.85 5.04
CA THR A 85 1.16 -3.98 4.33
C THR A 85 1.14 -3.71 2.83
N ASN A 86 0.87 -4.76 2.04
CA ASN A 86 0.56 -4.63 0.63
C ASN A 86 -0.93 -4.82 0.37
N GLN A 87 -1.78 -4.52 1.34
CA GLN A 87 -3.22 -4.71 1.22
C GLN A 87 -3.85 -3.63 0.36
N SER A 88 -4.23 -3.99 -0.86
CA SER A 88 -4.94 -3.12 -1.78
C SER A 88 -5.79 -3.98 -2.72
N THR A 89 -7.10 -3.91 -2.60
CA THR A 89 -8.02 -4.62 -3.49
C THR A 89 -8.07 -3.98 -4.88
N GLY A 90 -7.72 -2.70 -5.00
CA GLY A 90 -7.67 -1.99 -6.28
C GLY A 90 -6.49 -2.41 -7.15
N TYR A 91 -5.34 -2.66 -6.55
CA TYR A 91 -4.10 -2.97 -7.26
C TYR A 91 -3.62 -4.40 -7.07
N CYS A 92 -3.93 -5.04 -5.94
CA CYS A 92 -3.50 -6.40 -5.61
C CYS A 92 -1.98 -6.60 -5.84
N PRO A 93 -1.11 -5.75 -5.25
CA PRO A 93 0.31 -5.77 -5.58
C PRO A 93 1.01 -7.05 -5.14
N ASP A 94 2.05 -7.43 -5.88
CA ASP A 94 2.92 -8.53 -5.50
C ASP A 94 3.80 -8.14 -4.29
N LEU A 95 4.32 -9.14 -3.59
CA LEU A 95 5.26 -8.93 -2.48
C LEU A 95 6.57 -8.29 -2.95
N ASP A 96 6.96 -8.48 -4.20
CA ASP A 96 8.12 -7.81 -4.80
C ASP A 96 8.01 -6.28 -4.80
N SER A 97 6.80 -5.74 -4.65
CA SER A 97 6.57 -4.30 -4.51
C SER A 97 7.23 -3.71 -3.26
N TRP A 98 7.66 -4.54 -2.31
CA TRP A 98 8.43 -4.09 -1.15
C TRP A 98 9.66 -3.25 -1.54
N HIS A 99 10.35 -3.61 -2.63
CA HIS A 99 11.53 -2.87 -3.07
C HIS A 99 11.22 -1.39 -3.37
N ALA A 100 10.06 -1.12 -3.97
CA ALA A 100 9.60 0.24 -4.23
C ALA A 100 9.29 1.00 -2.93
N VAL A 101 8.66 0.33 -1.98
CA VAL A 101 8.35 0.91 -0.66
C VAL A 101 9.65 1.27 0.08
N ALA A 102 10.58 0.33 0.16
CA ALA A 102 11.87 0.54 0.83
C ALA A 102 12.64 1.71 0.21
N ARG A 103 12.71 1.78 -1.13
CA ARG A 103 13.38 2.90 -1.83
C ARG A 103 12.73 4.23 -1.52
N ALA A 104 11.41 4.30 -1.52
CA ALA A 104 10.68 5.55 -1.25
C ALA A 104 10.95 6.03 0.17
N LEU A 105 10.93 5.13 1.15
CA LEU A 105 11.20 5.45 2.55
C LEU A 105 12.67 5.81 2.78
N ASP A 106 13.60 5.08 2.19
CA ASP A 106 15.03 5.36 2.29
C ASP A 106 15.36 6.73 1.70
N ARG A 107 14.79 7.05 0.55
CA ARG A 107 14.96 8.35 -0.11
C ARG A 107 14.44 9.48 0.77
N ALA A 108 13.34 9.28 1.48
CA ALA A 108 12.77 10.25 2.40
C ALA A 108 13.49 10.31 3.74
N GLY A 109 14.39 9.37 4.03
CA GLY A 109 15.09 9.30 5.32
C GLY A 109 14.20 8.83 6.46
N ILE A 110 13.21 7.99 6.18
CA ILE A 110 12.27 7.46 7.17
C ILE A 110 12.64 6.01 7.48
N ASP A 111 12.91 5.72 8.75
CA ASP A 111 13.20 4.36 9.20
C ASP A 111 11.97 3.46 9.06
N HIS A 112 12.21 2.21 8.68
CA HIS A 112 11.14 1.25 8.41
C HIS A 112 11.59 -0.19 8.70
N PRO A 113 10.63 -1.14 8.82
CA PRO A 113 10.95 -2.57 8.85
C PRO A 113 11.65 -3.00 7.55
N GLY A 114 12.37 -4.10 7.57
CA GLY A 114 13.05 -4.62 6.38
C GLY A 114 12.15 -5.37 5.40
N ARG A 115 10.84 -5.41 5.67
CA ARG A 115 9.84 -6.13 4.86
C ARG A 115 8.44 -5.66 5.24
N PHE A 116 7.42 -6.08 4.49
CA PHE A 116 6.03 -5.91 4.91
C PHE A 116 5.83 -6.61 6.26
N THR A 117 5.23 -5.90 7.22
CA THR A 117 4.90 -6.46 8.54
C THR A 117 3.71 -7.39 8.47
N HIS A 118 2.87 -7.22 7.46
CA HIS A 118 1.74 -8.09 7.15
C HIS A 118 1.68 -8.26 5.63
N GLU A 119 1.86 -9.48 5.18
CA GLU A 119 1.91 -9.81 3.75
C GLU A 119 0.59 -10.39 3.29
N ILE A 120 0.05 -9.85 2.20
CA ILE A 120 -1.15 -10.38 1.54
C ILE A 120 -0.72 -10.97 0.20
N VAL A 121 -1.08 -12.22 -0.03
CA VAL A 121 -0.79 -12.91 -1.29
C VAL A 121 -2.06 -12.90 -2.13
N PHE A 122 -1.99 -12.21 -3.27
CA PHE A 122 -3.10 -12.10 -4.21
C PHE A 122 -2.84 -12.96 -5.43
N ARG A 123 -3.89 -13.65 -5.91
CA ARG A 123 -3.83 -14.42 -7.16
C ARG A 123 -5.16 -14.29 -7.90
N ARG A 124 -5.10 -14.32 -9.22
CA ARG A 124 -6.31 -14.46 -10.05
C ARG A 124 -6.57 -15.94 -10.27
N CYS A 125 -7.77 -16.40 -9.98
CA CYS A 125 -8.15 -17.76 -10.28
C CYS A 125 -8.27 -17.93 -11.80
N GLU A 126 -7.54 -18.87 -12.37
CA GLU A 126 -7.56 -19.14 -13.83
C GLU A 126 -8.88 -19.74 -14.28
N ARG A 127 -9.62 -20.36 -13.37
CA ARG A 127 -10.91 -20.99 -13.69
C ARG A 127 -12.07 -20.00 -13.65
N CYS A 128 -12.27 -19.28 -12.53
CA CYS A 128 -13.40 -18.36 -12.37
C CYS A 128 -13.04 -16.90 -12.63
N GLN A 129 -11.76 -16.58 -12.84
CA GLN A 129 -11.23 -15.24 -13.12
C GLN A 129 -11.35 -14.24 -11.97
N GLU A 130 -11.81 -14.70 -10.80
CA GLU A 130 -11.90 -13.83 -9.62
C GLU A 130 -10.54 -13.63 -8.97
N ARG A 131 -10.35 -12.45 -8.37
CA ARG A 131 -9.16 -12.16 -7.55
C ARG A 131 -9.36 -12.80 -6.18
N SER A 132 -8.39 -13.59 -5.75
CA SER A 132 -8.46 -14.33 -4.50
C SER A 132 -7.25 -14.02 -3.64
N VAL A 133 -7.46 -13.98 -2.32
CA VAL A 133 -6.39 -13.89 -1.33
C VAL A 133 -6.01 -15.31 -0.92
N VAL A 134 -4.70 -15.61 -0.94
CA VAL A 134 -4.17 -16.88 -0.46
C VAL A 134 -4.13 -16.82 1.06
N ARG A 135 -4.85 -17.74 1.73
CA ARG A 135 -4.92 -17.80 3.18
C ARG A 135 -4.04 -18.92 3.70
N GLU A 136 -3.16 -18.59 4.65
CA GLU A 136 -2.32 -19.56 5.36
C GLU A 136 -1.50 -20.47 4.44
N GLY A 137 -1.06 -19.94 3.29
CA GLY A 137 -0.30 -20.70 2.32
C GLY A 137 -1.11 -21.69 1.50
N ASP A 138 -2.44 -21.66 1.62
CA ASP A 138 -3.34 -22.53 0.88
C ASP A 138 -3.75 -21.88 -0.44
N PHE A 139 -3.16 -22.34 -1.54
CA PHE A 139 -3.39 -21.79 -2.90
C PHE A 139 -4.66 -22.36 -3.51
N VAL A 140 -5.79 -22.05 -2.88
CA VAL A 140 -7.13 -22.47 -3.30
C VAL A 140 -8.02 -21.23 -3.43
N CYS A 141 -8.76 -21.15 -4.54
CA CYS A 141 -9.69 -20.04 -4.77
C CYS A 141 -10.83 -20.09 -3.75
N VAL A 142 -11.05 -18.99 -3.05
CA VAL A 142 -12.11 -18.89 -2.02
C VAL A 142 -13.50 -18.84 -2.65
N PHE A 143 -13.62 -18.60 -3.95
CA PHE A 143 -14.90 -18.50 -4.66
C PHE A 143 -15.33 -19.80 -5.32
N CYS A 144 -14.41 -20.53 -5.95
CA CYS A 144 -14.76 -21.75 -6.71
C CYS A 144 -14.00 -23.01 -6.27
N GLY A 145 -13.07 -22.91 -5.33
CA GLY A 145 -12.32 -24.04 -4.78
C GLY A 145 -11.24 -24.60 -5.69
N SER A 146 -10.98 -24.00 -6.84
CA SER A 146 -9.91 -24.45 -7.76
C SER A 146 -8.54 -24.03 -7.25
N ALA A 147 -7.49 -24.73 -7.66
CA ALA A 147 -6.11 -24.37 -7.34
C ALA A 147 -5.75 -23.02 -7.92
N LEU A 148 -5.00 -22.22 -7.14
CA LEU A 148 -4.46 -20.93 -7.58
C LEU A 148 -3.01 -21.12 -8.04
N PRO A 149 -2.54 -20.31 -9.02
CA PRO A 149 -1.14 -20.38 -9.45
C PRO A 149 -0.17 -19.98 -8.36
N SER A 150 1.02 -20.56 -8.37
CA SER A 150 2.05 -20.23 -7.40
C SER A 150 2.70 -18.87 -7.65
N ALA A 151 2.70 -18.41 -8.90
CA ALA A 151 3.27 -17.11 -9.29
C ALA A 151 2.20 -16.02 -9.35
N TRP A 152 2.57 -14.80 -9.00
CA TRP A 152 1.67 -13.64 -9.09
C TRP A 152 1.23 -13.41 -10.54
N ASN A 153 -0.08 -13.24 -10.75
CA ASN A 153 -0.69 -13.18 -12.08
C ASN A 153 -1.73 -12.07 -12.21
N LEU A 154 -1.52 -10.96 -11.51
CA LEU A 154 -2.46 -9.85 -11.49
C LEU A 154 -1.99 -8.63 -12.28
N ALA A 155 -0.94 -8.76 -13.07
CA ALA A 155 -0.50 -7.73 -14.01
C ALA A 155 -1.62 -7.43 -15.02
N PRO A 156 -1.81 -6.14 -15.38
CA PRO A 156 -2.83 -5.76 -16.36
C PRO A 156 -2.58 -6.32 -17.75
#